data_182afcd8f83c0d92ec22a590ff476eff
#
_entry.id   182afcd8f83c0d92ec22a590ff476eff
#
_cell.length_a   1.000
_cell.length_b   1.000
_cell.length_c   1.000
_cell.angle_alpha   90.00
_cell.angle_beta   90.00
_cell.angle_gamma   90.00
#
_symmetry.space_group_name_H-M   'P 1'
#
loop_
_entity.id
_entity.type
_entity.pdbx_description
1 polymer ?
#
loop_
_entity_poly.entity_id
_entity_poly.type
_entity_poly.pdbx_seq_one_letter_code
_entity_poly.pdbx_strand_id
1 'polypeptide(L)'
;SMQFFWKPGKGIQVCEIAARFFGYEHELTDMVYGFNIEELLLAGVYQKEKISEMFAGHDVFHPLHHGAVVYFHGKLRKIADQTKAYELAGNEAVAKPWIFYKTGEAVVEYGPNPYLALYYIGAESREKLDEITGYFFDEMSMTDPDGQEITYRNQIPDYFITEE
;
A
#
# COMPACT_ATOMS: atom_id res chain seq x y z
N SER A 1 -2.21 14.88 -6.44
CA SER A 1 -0.99 14.15 -6.02
C SER A 1 0.27 14.76 -6.61
N MET A 2 1.38 14.59 -5.93
CA MET A 2 2.70 15.04 -6.39
C MET A 2 3.74 13.97 -6.03
N GLN A 3 4.57 13.59 -6.99
CA GLN A 3 5.76 12.76 -6.76
C GLN A 3 7.01 13.61 -6.89
N PHE A 4 7.95 13.43 -5.99
CA PHE A 4 9.20 14.15 -6.01
C PHE A 4 10.35 13.30 -5.45
N PHE A 5 11.57 13.64 -5.87
CA PHE A 5 12.79 13.15 -5.24
C PHE A 5 13.30 14.22 -4.29
N TRP A 6 13.67 13.80 -3.10
CA TRP A 6 14.34 14.65 -2.14
C TRP A 6 15.74 14.09 -1.85
N LYS A 7 16.71 15.00 -1.82
CA LYS A 7 18.07 14.65 -1.43
C LYS A 7 18.61 15.73 -0.48
N PRO A 8 19.15 15.34 0.69
CA PRO A 8 19.76 16.28 1.62
C PRO A 8 20.76 17.21 0.91
N GLY A 9 20.66 18.52 1.14
CA GLY A 9 21.53 19.53 0.54
C GLY A 9 21.30 19.83 -0.95
N LYS A 10 20.44 19.09 -1.66
CA LYS A 10 20.13 19.33 -3.09
C LYS A 10 18.68 19.77 -3.34
N GLY A 11 17.85 19.77 -2.29
CA GLY A 11 16.45 20.19 -2.39
C GLY A 11 15.52 19.13 -2.99
N ILE A 12 14.36 19.59 -3.47
CA ILE A 12 13.29 18.79 -4.02
C ILE A 12 13.30 18.88 -5.54
N GLN A 13 13.20 17.73 -6.22
CA GLN A 13 12.98 17.63 -7.66
C GLN A 13 11.63 17.00 -7.91
N VAL A 14 10.70 17.74 -8.48
CA VAL A 14 9.37 17.22 -8.83
C VAL A 14 9.50 16.27 -10.01
N CYS A 15 8.96 15.06 -9.85
CA CYS A 15 8.88 14.02 -10.87
C CYS A 15 7.57 14.13 -11.65
N GLU A 16 6.44 14.18 -10.93
CA GLU A 16 5.10 14.21 -11.52
C GLU A 16 4.15 15.04 -10.66
N ILE A 17 3.25 15.76 -11.31
CA ILE A 17 2.09 16.40 -10.67
C ILE A 17 0.84 15.91 -11.38
N ALA A 18 -0.12 15.34 -10.65
CA ALA A 18 -1.40 14.90 -11.17
C ALA A 18 -2.57 15.54 -10.40
N ALA A 19 -3.58 15.98 -11.13
CA ALA A 19 -4.81 16.53 -10.56
C ALA A 19 -5.78 15.41 -10.12
N ARG A 20 -5.26 14.41 -9.42
CA ARG A 20 -6.00 13.27 -8.85
C ARG A 20 -5.32 12.80 -7.58
N PHE A 21 -6.02 11.98 -6.78
CA PHE A 21 -5.40 11.21 -5.72
C PHE A 21 -4.52 10.09 -6.28
N PHE A 22 -3.59 9.59 -5.49
CA PHE A 22 -2.93 8.32 -5.76
C PHE A 22 -3.95 7.18 -5.73
N GLY A 23 -3.70 6.13 -6.50
CA GLY A 23 -4.67 5.07 -6.74
C GLY A 23 -5.15 4.38 -5.46
N TYR A 24 -4.25 3.75 -4.73
CA TYR A 24 -4.60 2.97 -3.54
C TYR A 24 -4.18 3.64 -2.23
N GLU A 25 -3.39 4.70 -2.27
CA GLU A 25 -2.82 5.34 -1.09
C GLU A 25 -3.77 6.28 -0.35
N HIS A 26 -4.91 6.64 -0.96
CA HIS A 26 -5.89 7.52 -0.31
C HIS A 26 -6.50 6.89 0.96
N GLU A 27 -6.73 5.57 0.96
CA GLU A 27 -7.23 4.84 2.13
C GLU A 27 -6.18 4.78 3.26
N LEU A 28 -4.88 4.87 2.91
CA LEU A 28 -3.80 4.93 3.89
C LEU A 28 -3.88 6.22 4.72
N THR A 29 -4.33 7.32 4.13
CA THR A 29 -4.48 8.59 4.83
C THR A 29 -5.49 8.50 5.97
N ASP A 30 -6.61 7.82 5.75
CA ASP A 30 -7.61 7.58 6.79
C ASP A 30 -7.04 6.73 7.93
N MET A 31 -6.36 5.65 7.60
CA MET A 31 -5.74 4.76 8.59
C MET A 31 -4.63 5.43 9.40
N VAL A 32 -3.78 6.25 8.74
CA VAL A 32 -2.60 6.85 9.37
C VAL A 32 -2.93 8.13 10.13
N TYR A 33 -3.84 8.93 9.62
CA TYR A 33 -4.15 10.27 10.13
C TYR A 33 -5.58 10.45 10.64
N GLY A 34 -6.46 9.47 10.43
CA GLY A 34 -7.83 9.49 10.91
C GLY A 34 -8.74 10.47 10.16
N PHE A 35 -8.42 10.83 8.91
CA PHE A 35 -9.33 11.61 8.07
C PHE A 35 -9.45 11.06 6.65
N ASN A 36 -10.64 11.16 6.10
CA ASN A 36 -10.95 10.69 4.76
C ASN A 36 -10.67 11.79 3.72
N ILE A 37 -9.74 11.55 2.80
CA ILE A 37 -9.31 12.53 1.81
C ILE A 37 -10.38 12.77 0.72
N GLU A 38 -11.27 11.79 0.44
CA GLU A 38 -12.39 11.95 -0.48
C GLU A 38 -13.46 12.87 0.12
N GLU A 39 -13.77 12.72 1.41
CA GLU A 39 -14.67 13.63 2.11
C GLU A 39 -14.12 15.05 2.09
N LEU A 40 -12.82 15.20 2.30
CA LEU A 40 -12.16 16.50 2.22
C LEU A 40 -12.27 17.11 0.83
N LEU A 41 -12.10 16.32 -0.25
CA LEU A 41 -12.29 16.78 -1.61
C LEU A 41 -13.72 17.24 -1.85
N LEU A 42 -14.70 16.44 -1.42
CA LEU A 42 -16.12 16.80 -1.55
C LEU A 42 -16.46 18.07 -0.76
N ALA A 43 -15.93 18.21 0.45
CA ALA A 43 -16.07 19.43 1.23
C ALA A 43 -15.46 20.64 0.49
N GLY A 44 -14.29 20.45 -0.13
CA GLY A 44 -13.62 21.49 -0.92
C GLY A 44 -14.47 22.02 -2.10
N VAL A 45 -15.33 21.17 -2.65
CA VAL A 45 -16.23 21.55 -3.75
C VAL A 45 -17.55 22.14 -3.23
N TYR A 46 -18.17 21.50 -2.24
CA TYR A 46 -19.55 21.76 -1.86
C TYR A 46 -19.73 22.50 -0.53
N GLN A 47 -18.71 22.46 0.37
CA GLN A 47 -18.81 22.93 1.75
C GLN A 47 -17.44 23.51 2.20
N LYS A 48 -16.91 24.45 1.44
CA LYS A 48 -15.56 25.03 1.66
C LYS A 48 -15.32 25.57 3.06
N GLU A 49 -16.39 26.05 3.71
CA GLU A 49 -16.37 26.56 5.08
C GLU A 49 -16.02 25.48 6.11
N LYS A 50 -16.26 24.20 5.81
CA LYS A 50 -15.94 23.08 6.71
C LYS A 50 -14.48 22.62 6.64
N ILE A 51 -13.71 23.00 5.63
CA ILE A 51 -12.34 22.54 5.44
C ILE A 51 -11.47 22.85 6.65
N SER A 52 -11.58 24.07 7.18
CA SER A 52 -10.79 24.48 8.36
C SER A 52 -11.15 23.66 9.60
N GLU A 53 -12.40 23.26 9.77
CA GLU A 53 -12.86 22.42 10.86
C GLU A 53 -12.34 20.98 10.70
N MET A 54 -12.39 20.43 9.48
CA MET A 54 -11.89 19.08 9.17
C MET A 54 -10.39 18.93 9.41
N PHE A 55 -9.63 20.02 9.27
CA PHE A 55 -8.19 20.05 9.58
C PHE A 55 -7.85 20.51 11.00
N ALA A 56 -8.85 20.92 11.78
CA ALA A 56 -8.61 21.41 13.13
C ALA A 56 -8.01 20.29 14.01
N GLY A 57 -6.82 20.55 14.55
CA GLY A 57 -6.11 19.56 15.37
C GLY A 57 -5.34 18.48 14.60
N HIS A 58 -5.34 18.54 13.28
CA HIS A 58 -4.56 17.60 12.46
C HIS A 58 -3.07 18.00 12.47
N ASP A 59 -2.21 17.06 12.86
CA ASP A 59 -0.75 17.23 12.81
C ASP A 59 -0.14 16.21 11.86
N VAL A 60 0.36 16.72 10.70
CA VAL A 60 0.98 15.88 9.66
C VAL A 60 2.31 15.25 10.09
N PHE A 61 2.94 15.77 11.15
CA PHE A 61 4.21 15.26 11.65
C PHE A 61 4.05 14.22 12.77
N HIS A 62 2.84 14.09 13.32
CA HIS A 62 2.52 13.12 14.36
C HIS A 62 1.33 12.27 13.93
N PRO A 63 1.56 11.26 13.07
CA PRO A 63 0.51 10.34 12.63
C PRO A 63 -0.05 9.55 13.81
N LEU A 64 -1.32 9.17 13.74
CA LEU A 64 -1.97 8.33 14.75
C LEU A 64 -1.43 6.90 14.74
N HIS A 65 -1.10 6.40 13.55
CA HIS A 65 -0.57 5.07 13.31
C HIS A 65 0.50 5.10 12.23
N HIS A 66 1.34 4.07 12.20
CA HIS A 66 2.21 3.78 11.07
C HIS A 66 1.46 2.87 10.10
N GLY A 67 1.56 3.13 8.81
CA GLY A 67 0.83 2.35 7.82
C GLY A 67 1.63 2.12 6.54
N ALA A 68 1.33 0.99 5.90
CA ALA A 68 1.89 0.63 4.60
C ALA A 68 0.82 -0.02 3.71
N VAL A 69 0.98 0.13 2.41
CA VAL A 69 0.32 -0.70 1.41
C VAL A 69 1.36 -1.64 0.83
N VAL A 70 1.20 -2.93 1.06
CA VAL A 70 2.11 -3.96 0.56
C VAL A 70 1.52 -4.57 -0.69
N TYR A 71 2.27 -4.49 -1.80
CA TYR A 71 1.86 -4.96 -3.11
C TYR A 71 2.56 -6.26 -3.47
N PHE A 72 1.79 -7.23 -3.96
CA PHE A 72 2.31 -8.47 -4.51
C PHE A 72 1.96 -8.57 -5.98
N HIS A 73 2.99 -8.71 -6.79
CA HIS A 73 2.89 -8.90 -8.23
C HIS A 73 3.20 -10.35 -8.60
N GLY A 74 2.77 -10.79 -9.77
CA GLY A 74 3.01 -12.16 -10.16
C GLY A 74 3.12 -12.40 -11.66
N LYS A 75 3.41 -13.66 -11.99
CA LYS A 75 3.55 -14.16 -13.34
C LYS A 75 2.17 -14.41 -13.96
N LEU A 76 2.09 -14.30 -15.29
CA LEU A 76 0.90 -14.59 -16.08
C LEU A 76 0.65 -16.11 -16.12
N ARG A 77 0.11 -16.65 -15.04
CA ARG A 77 -0.18 -18.07 -14.85
C ARG A 77 -1.58 -18.27 -14.29
N LYS A 78 -2.10 -19.48 -14.40
CA LYS A 78 -3.35 -19.86 -13.73
C LYS A 78 -3.07 -20.09 -12.24
N ILE A 79 -3.95 -19.56 -11.37
CA ILE A 79 -3.84 -19.76 -9.93
C ILE A 79 -4.46 -21.11 -9.55
N ALA A 80 -3.69 -21.96 -8.89
CA ALA A 80 -4.17 -23.21 -8.32
C ALA A 80 -4.32 -23.13 -6.80
N ASP A 81 -3.36 -22.52 -6.11
CA ASP A 81 -3.42 -22.30 -4.68
C ASP A 81 -3.06 -20.87 -4.32
N GLN A 82 -3.84 -20.28 -3.41
CA GLN A 82 -3.65 -18.95 -2.82
C GLN A 82 -4.03 -18.93 -1.33
N THR A 83 -3.92 -20.08 -0.68
CA THR A 83 -4.26 -20.23 0.75
C THR A 83 -3.48 -19.25 1.60
N LYS A 84 -2.19 -19.07 1.33
CA LYS A 84 -1.34 -18.11 2.05
C LYS A 84 -1.82 -16.66 1.93
N ALA A 85 -2.32 -16.25 0.77
CA ALA A 85 -2.86 -14.91 0.60
C ALA A 85 -4.08 -14.66 1.49
N TYR A 86 -4.96 -15.66 1.66
CA TYR A 86 -6.10 -15.54 2.56
C TYR A 86 -5.72 -15.65 4.04
N GLU A 87 -4.71 -16.45 4.39
CA GLU A 87 -4.17 -16.47 5.75
C GLU A 87 -3.62 -15.10 6.15
N LEU A 88 -2.85 -14.47 5.27
CA LEU A 88 -2.33 -13.12 5.46
C LEU A 88 -3.46 -12.07 5.55
N ALA A 89 -4.52 -12.21 4.75
CA ALA A 89 -5.67 -11.32 4.80
C ALA A 89 -6.41 -11.37 6.15
N GLY A 90 -6.30 -12.47 6.89
CA GLY A 90 -6.84 -12.64 8.24
C GLY A 90 -5.94 -12.12 9.36
N ASN A 91 -4.78 -11.57 9.08
CA ASN A 91 -3.90 -11.01 10.09
C ASN A 91 -4.52 -9.75 10.72
N GLU A 92 -4.41 -9.62 12.04
CA GLU A 92 -5.02 -8.51 12.80
C GLU A 92 -4.49 -7.12 12.41
N ALA A 93 -3.28 -7.04 11.87
CA ALA A 93 -2.68 -5.80 11.38
C ALA A 93 -3.26 -5.34 10.04
N VAL A 94 -4.05 -6.19 9.34
CA VAL A 94 -4.62 -5.87 8.05
C VAL A 94 -5.94 -5.12 8.22
N ALA A 95 -5.93 -3.85 7.87
CA ALA A 95 -7.15 -3.04 7.83
C ALA A 95 -8.02 -3.38 6.62
N LYS A 96 -7.38 -3.66 5.47
CA LYS A 96 -8.09 -3.98 4.23
C LYS A 96 -7.22 -4.84 3.31
N PRO A 97 -7.69 -6.05 2.93
CA PRO A 97 -7.05 -6.89 1.92
C PRO A 97 -7.72 -6.72 0.56
N TRP A 98 -6.94 -6.82 -0.51
CA TRP A 98 -7.41 -7.00 -1.87
C TRP A 98 -6.71 -8.20 -2.50
N ILE A 99 -7.46 -9.23 -2.86
CA ILE A 99 -6.98 -10.39 -3.61
C ILE A 99 -7.69 -10.34 -4.96
N PHE A 100 -6.93 -10.08 -6.04
CA PHE A 100 -7.48 -9.70 -7.34
C PHE A 100 -8.04 -10.87 -8.15
N TYR A 101 -7.60 -12.09 -7.84
CA TYR A 101 -8.00 -13.29 -8.58
C TYR A 101 -8.52 -14.38 -7.64
N LYS A 102 -9.34 -15.26 -8.20
CA LYS A 102 -9.81 -16.47 -7.51
C LYS A 102 -8.99 -17.68 -7.96
N THR A 103 -9.00 -18.72 -7.13
CA THR A 103 -8.47 -20.04 -7.52
C THR A 103 -9.14 -20.51 -8.80
N GLY A 104 -8.34 -20.95 -9.76
CA GLY A 104 -8.78 -21.37 -11.08
C GLY A 104 -8.76 -20.27 -12.15
N GLU A 105 -8.64 -19.01 -11.80
CA GLU A 105 -8.51 -17.91 -12.74
C GLU A 105 -7.07 -17.80 -13.27
N ALA A 106 -6.94 -17.29 -14.50
CA ALA A 106 -5.65 -16.94 -15.07
C ALA A 106 -5.32 -15.49 -14.75
N VAL A 107 -4.10 -15.25 -14.29
CA VAL A 107 -3.56 -13.89 -14.13
C VAL A 107 -3.40 -13.30 -15.53
N VAL A 108 -4.03 -12.17 -15.77
CA VAL A 108 -3.98 -11.46 -17.07
C VAL A 108 -3.08 -10.23 -16.93
N GLU A 109 -2.48 -9.85 -18.05
CA GLU A 109 -1.67 -8.65 -18.11
C GLU A 109 -2.55 -7.42 -17.93
N TYR A 110 -2.25 -6.67 -16.88
CA TYR A 110 -2.85 -5.37 -16.62
C TYR A 110 -1.74 -4.40 -16.23
N GLY A 111 -1.16 -3.76 -17.24
CA GLY A 111 0.04 -2.96 -17.05
C GLY A 111 1.32 -3.80 -16.97
N PRO A 112 2.44 -3.20 -16.56
CA PRO A 112 3.75 -3.85 -16.61
C PRO A 112 3.93 -5.04 -15.64
N ASN A 113 3.20 -5.02 -14.53
CA ASN A 113 3.25 -6.08 -13.54
C ASN A 113 1.83 -6.30 -12.95
N PRO A 114 1.18 -7.44 -13.21
CA PRO A 114 -0.14 -7.71 -12.68
C PRO A 114 -0.11 -7.84 -11.16
N TYR A 115 -1.05 -7.16 -10.50
CA TYR A 115 -1.26 -7.30 -9.08
C TYR A 115 -1.92 -8.64 -8.77
N LEU A 116 -1.38 -9.39 -7.83
CA LEU A 116 -2.02 -10.58 -7.26
C LEU A 116 -2.81 -10.24 -6.00
N ALA A 117 -2.18 -9.46 -5.12
CA ALA A 117 -2.80 -8.99 -3.89
C ALA A 117 -2.18 -7.68 -3.43
N LEU A 118 -2.91 -6.95 -2.60
CA LEU A 118 -2.39 -5.85 -1.80
C LEU A 118 -3.04 -5.86 -0.42
N TYR A 119 -2.31 -5.36 0.58
CA TYR A 119 -2.76 -5.31 1.95
C TYR A 119 -2.45 -3.94 2.55
N TYR A 120 -3.48 -3.32 3.14
CA TYR A 120 -3.29 -2.13 3.98
C TYR A 120 -2.95 -2.61 5.38
N ILE A 121 -1.75 -2.33 5.83
CA ILE A 121 -1.21 -2.79 7.11
C ILE A 121 -1.02 -1.59 8.02
N GLY A 122 -1.54 -1.67 9.25
CA GLY A 122 -1.37 -0.68 10.29
C GLY A 122 -0.54 -1.23 11.45
N ALA A 123 0.24 -0.35 12.09
CA ALA A 123 1.00 -0.69 13.28
C ALA A 123 1.15 0.53 14.21
N GLU A 124 1.43 0.28 15.49
CA GLU A 124 1.64 1.29 16.51
C GLU A 124 3.03 1.96 16.44
N SER A 125 4.00 1.29 15.78
CA SER A 125 5.35 1.84 15.59
C SER A 125 5.91 1.46 14.21
N ARG A 126 6.96 2.15 13.79
CA ARG A 126 7.66 1.86 12.54
C ARG A 126 8.33 0.50 12.59
N GLU A 127 8.96 0.16 13.70
CA GLU A 127 9.63 -1.13 13.89
C GLU A 127 8.64 -2.28 13.76
N LYS A 128 7.44 -2.12 14.37
CA LYS A 128 6.39 -3.13 14.27
C LYS A 128 5.83 -3.24 12.86
N LEU A 129 5.70 -2.12 12.15
CA LEU A 129 5.29 -2.12 10.75
C LEU A 129 6.31 -2.86 9.87
N ASP A 130 7.61 -2.61 10.07
CA ASP A 130 8.68 -3.27 9.32
C ASP A 130 8.73 -4.78 9.60
N GLU A 131 8.53 -5.22 10.86
CA GLU A 131 8.39 -6.63 11.22
C GLU A 131 7.21 -7.30 10.49
N ILE A 132 6.03 -6.67 10.54
CA ILE A 132 4.83 -7.21 9.90
C ILE A 132 4.98 -7.26 8.38
N THR A 133 5.46 -6.20 7.76
CA THR A 133 5.67 -6.17 6.31
C THR A 133 6.70 -7.19 5.86
N GLY A 134 7.79 -7.38 6.63
CA GLY A 134 8.77 -8.45 6.41
C GLY A 134 8.13 -9.84 6.44
N TYR A 135 7.33 -10.13 7.47
CA TYR A 135 6.57 -11.37 7.58
C TYR A 135 5.67 -11.61 6.36
N PHE A 136 4.97 -10.56 5.85
CA PHE A 136 4.13 -10.69 4.65
C PHE A 136 4.94 -11.03 3.40
N PHE A 137 6.12 -10.44 3.23
CA PHE A 137 6.99 -10.77 2.10
C PHE A 137 7.56 -12.19 2.17
N ASP A 138 7.83 -12.69 3.37
CA ASP A 138 8.36 -14.04 3.57
C ASP A 138 7.29 -15.11 3.35
N GLU A 139 6.07 -14.88 3.83
CA GLU A 139 4.99 -15.86 3.83
C GLU A 139 4.12 -15.84 2.58
N MET A 140 4.06 -14.72 1.83
CA MET A 140 3.21 -14.64 0.65
C MET A 140 3.63 -15.66 -0.40
N SER A 141 2.66 -16.47 -0.82
CA SER A 141 2.84 -17.47 -1.86
C SER A 141 1.52 -17.75 -2.58
N MET A 142 1.58 -17.82 -3.90
CA MET A 142 0.54 -18.36 -4.77
C MET A 142 1.19 -19.29 -5.78
N THR A 143 0.56 -20.42 -6.08
CA THR A 143 1.11 -21.41 -7.01
C THR A 143 0.18 -21.69 -8.17
N ASP A 144 0.78 -22.11 -9.29
CA ASP A 144 0.08 -22.62 -10.46
C ASP A 144 -0.29 -24.13 -10.31
N PRO A 145 -1.01 -24.74 -11.27
CA PRO A 145 -1.38 -26.15 -11.24
C PRO A 145 -0.19 -27.13 -11.22
N ASP A 146 0.99 -26.68 -11.63
CA ASP A 146 2.22 -27.47 -11.61
C ASP A 146 2.99 -27.29 -10.27
N GLY A 147 2.41 -26.55 -9.31
CA GLY A 147 3.02 -26.23 -8.02
C GLY A 147 4.14 -25.20 -8.09
N GLN A 148 4.25 -24.47 -9.21
CA GLN A 148 5.29 -23.44 -9.36
C GLN A 148 4.85 -22.11 -8.76
N GLU A 149 5.75 -21.47 -8.02
CA GLU A 149 5.53 -20.15 -7.43
C GLU A 149 5.28 -19.09 -8.53
N ILE A 150 4.15 -18.41 -8.44
CA ILE A 150 3.76 -17.35 -9.37
C ILE A 150 3.97 -15.94 -8.80
N THR A 151 4.07 -15.79 -7.48
CA THR A 151 4.37 -14.51 -6.84
C THR A 151 5.81 -14.12 -7.14
N TYR A 152 6.04 -12.86 -7.54
CA TYR A 152 7.40 -12.34 -7.59
C TYR A 152 7.88 -12.09 -6.16
N ARG A 153 8.94 -12.76 -5.77
CA ARG A 153 9.67 -12.45 -4.54
C ARG A 153 10.59 -11.26 -4.83
N ASN A 154 10.04 -10.08 -4.72
CA ASN A 154 10.86 -8.88 -4.73
C ASN A 154 11.67 -8.90 -3.43
N GLN A 155 12.97 -9.11 -3.55
CA GLN A 155 13.84 -8.69 -2.46
C GLN A 155 13.63 -7.20 -2.31
N ILE A 156 13.16 -6.78 -1.15
CA ILE A 156 13.21 -5.37 -0.79
C ILE A 156 14.70 -5.06 -0.74
N PRO A 157 15.24 -4.24 -1.66
CA PRO A 157 16.61 -3.79 -1.48
C PRO A 157 16.65 -3.11 -0.11
N ASP A 158 17.70 -3.35 0.66
CA ASP A 158 17.92 -2.62 1.89
C ASP A 158 17.94 -1.12 1.61
N TYR A 159 16.78 -0.49 1.71
CA TYR A 159 16.64 0.97 1.69
C TYR A 159 17.00 1.56 3.06
N PHE A 160 17.93 0.91 3.77
CA PHE A 160 18.52 1.55 4.90
C PHE A 160 19.37 2.71 4.38
N ILE A 161 18.85 3.90 4.58
CA ILE A 161 19.67 5.09 4.55
C ILE A 161 20.69 4.85 5.68
N THR A 162 21.87 4.34 5.34
CA THR A 162 22.99 4.44 6.22
C THR A 162 23.23 5.93 6.38
N GLU A 163 22.94 6.43 7.57
CA GLU A 163 23.36 7.77 7.96
C GLU A 163 24.91 7.76 7.89
N GLU A 164 25.44 8.36 6.83
CA GLU A 164 26.82 8.84 6.76
C GLU A 164 26.87 10.33 7.12
#